data_02bff9c36997e336a588c454034ae94d
#
_entry.id   02bff9c36997e336a588c454034ae94d
#
_cell.length_a   1.000
_cell.length_b   1.000
_cell.length_c   1.000
_cell.angle_alpha   90.00
_cell.angle_beta   90.00
_cell.angle_gamma   90.00
#
_symmetry.space_group_name_H-M   'P 1'
#
loop_
_entity.id
_entity.type
_entity.pdbx_description
1 polymer ?
#
loop_
_entity_poly.entity_id
_entity_poly.type
_entity_poly.pdbx_seq_one_letter_code
_entity_poly.pdbx_strand_id
1 'polypeptide(L)'
;MITESKYMQGKIIKGIAGFYYVNVVESGIFECKAKGAFRKDGIKPLVGDDAVIEVLDEKEMTGNITEILPRKNELIRPAVANIDQALVVFAVTKPKPHYNLLDRFLVMMERKEIPVVLCFNKTDIASHPEIAELKEVYTGCGYPVIFTSAKEEENISELKSLLKGKTTSIAGPSGVGKSSLINLLQSEVKMETGSISKKIDRGKHTTRHSELIVIGEESYIMDTPGFGSLYVNDFEKEDLKYYFPEFTPFEGQCKFNGCDHIHEPGCAVKEAVEEGKIHKIRYEDYTEMYRELKERKRY
;
A
#
# COMPACT_ATOMS: atom_id res chain seq x y z
N MET A 1 30.80 30.71 20.45
CA MET A 1 30.96 29.52 19.60
C MET A 1 29.73 29.46 18.71
N ILE A 2 29.88 29.71 17.42
CA ILE A 2 28.80 29.54 16.44
C ILE A 2 28.74 28.03 16.23
N THR A 3 27.75 27.36 16.83
CA THR A 3 27.46 25.95 16.53
C THR A 3 27.02 25.90 15.07
N GLU A 4 27.80 25.25 14.21
CA GLU A 4 27.38 24.94 12.84
C GLU A 4 26.06 24.20 12.92
N SER A 5 25.03 24.72 12.24
CA SER A 5 23.73 24.09 12.18
C SER A 5 23.86 22.75 11.47
N LYS A 6 23.57 21.67 12.15
CA LYS A 6 23.64 20.32 11.60
C LYS A 6 22.33 20.01 10.86
N TYR A 7 22.41 19.76 9.57
CA TYR A 7 21.28 19.37 8.74
C TYR A 7 21.29 17.86 8.52
N MET A 8 20.10 17.25 8.63
CA MET A 8 19.90 15.82 8.38
C MET A 8 18.68 15.62 7.50
N GLN A 9 18.68 14.55 6.72
CA GLN A 9 17.53 14.13 5.93
C GLN A 9 16.83 12.98 6.63
N GLY A 10 15.49 12.98 6.60
CA GLY A 10 14.67 11.91 7.16
C GLY A 10 13.25 11.91 6.61
N LYS A 11 12.49 10.92 7.00
CA LYS A 11 11.09 10.74 6.59
C LYS A 11 10.13 11.13 7.69
N ILE A 12 9.11 11.93 7.37
CA ILE A 12 8.03 12.28 8.31
C ILE A 12 7.17 11.04 8.53
N ILE A 13 7.25 10.47 9.73
CA ILE A 13 6.48 9.27 10.09
C ILE A 13 5.17 9.59 10.80
N LYS A 14 5.03 10.78 11.40
CA LYS A 14 3.84 11.17 12.16
C LYS A 14 3.70 12.70 12.21
N GLY A 15 2.46 13.19 12.24
CA GLY A 15 2.14 14.60 12.44
C GLY A 15 1.01 14.78 13.42
N ILE A 16 1.23 15.53 14.54
CA ILE A 16 0.24 15.78 15.58
C ILE A 16 0.35 17.20 16.07
N ALA A 17 -0.77 17.95 16.08
CA ALA A 17 -0.89 19.27 16.67
C ALA A 17 0.21 20.29 16.23
N GLY A 18 0.68 20.17 14.99
CA GLY A 18 1.70 21.05 14.43
C GLY A 18 3.13 20.61 14.69
N PHE A 19 3.32 19.48 15.35
CA PHE A 19 4.61 18.79 15.48
C PHE A 19 4.69 17.64 14.49
N TYR A 20 5.88 17.39 13.97
CA TYR A 20 6.21 16.33 13.04
C TYR A 20 7.32 15.46 13.63
N TYR A 21 7.16 14.16 13.54
CA TYR A 21 8.17 13.19 13.96
C TYR A 21 8.89 12.71 12.70
N VAL A 22 10.18 13.01 12.63
CA VAL A 22 11.02 12.72 11.46
C VAL A 22 11.99 11.60 11.82
N ASN A 23 11.87 10.47 11.15
CA ASN A 23 12.80 9.35 11.30
C ASN A 23 14.04 9.62 10.43
N VAL A 24 15.18 9.80 11.09
CA VAL A 24 16.50 9.93 10.46
C VAL A 24 17.24 8.61 10.64
N VAL A 25 17.60 7.96 9.55
CA VAL A 25 18.28 6.66 9.56
C VAL A 25 19.55 6.76 10.43
N GLU A 26 19.83 5.73 11.22
CA GLU A 26 20.94 5.64 12.19
C GLU A 26 20.90 6.67 13.35
N SER A 27 20.17 7.77 13.20
CA SER A 27 20.14 8.84 14.24
C SER A 27 18.89 8.81 15.09
N GLY A 28 17.79 8.20 14.62
CA GLY A 28 16.53 8.05 15.37
C GLY A 28 15.44 9.04 14.97
N ILE A 29 14.47 9.25 15.87
CA ILE A 29 13.26 10.03 15.58
C ILE A 29 13.35 11.40 16.27
N PHE A 30 13.33 12.45 15.45
CA PHE A 30 13.35 13.84 15.90
C PHE A 30 11.94 14.43 15.95
N GLU A 31 11.62 15.12 17.08
CA GLU A 31 10.42 15.95 17.15
C GLU A 31 10.70 17.33 16.55
N CYS A 32 10.01 17.65 15.45
CA CYS A 32 10.27 18.82 14.64
C CYS A 32 9.06 19.75 14.53
N LYS A 33 9.33 21.06 14.37
CA LYS A 33 8.34 22.03 13.93
C LYS A 33 8.61 22.44 12.49
N ALA A 34 7.56 22.66 11.72
CA ALA A 34 7.70 23.24 10.37
C ALA A 34 7.99 24.75 10.48
N LYS A 35 9.01 25.26 9.79
CA LYS A 35 9.28 26.69 9.71
C LYS A 35 8.08 27.44 9.09
N GLY A 36 7.83 28.66 9.55
CA GLY A 36 6.68 29.45 9.09
C GLY A 36 6.66 29.79 7.60
N ALA A 37 7.78 29.64 6.89
CA ALA A 37 7.89 29.76 5.44
C ALA A 37 6.94 28.81 4.70
N PHE A 38 6.78 27.55 5.15
CA PHE A 38 5.87 26.59 4.51
C PHE A 38 4.41 27.07 4.41
N ARG A 39 3.95 27.88 5.41
CA ARG A 39 2.60 28.44 5.36
C ARG A 39 2.46 29.52 4.29
N LYS A 40 3.55 30.26 3.99
CA LYS A 40 3.55 31.30 2.94
C LYS A 40 3.57 30.67 1.56
N ASP A 41 4.29 29.54 1.42
CA ASP A 41 4.45 28.84 0.14
C ASP A 41 3.30 27.84 -0.12
N GLY A 42 2.31 27.75 0.79
CA GLY A 42 1.17 26.85 0.67
C GLY A 42 1.53 25.35 0.80
N ILE A 43 2.76 25.03 1.20
CA ILE A 43 3.22 23.66 1.38
C ILE A 43 2.81 23.17 2.77
N LYS A 44 1.99 22.13 2.82
CA LYS A 44 1.65 21.42 4.04
C LYS A 44 2.46 20.12 4.13
N PRO A 45 3.35 19.98 5.14
CA PRO A 45 4.04 18.70 5.34
C PRO A 45 3.05 17.56 5.58
N LEU A 46 3.29 16.41 4.95
CA LEU A 46 2.49 15.20 5.06
C LEU A 46 3.32 14.08 5.69
N VAL A 47 2.64 13.12 6.28
CA VAL A 47 3.25 11.83 6.63
C VAL A 47 3.72 11.17 5.33
N GLY A 48 4.94 10.63 5.33
CA GLY A 48 5.60 10.08 4.14
C GLY A 48 6.48 11.06 3.39
N ASP A 49 6.43 12.37 3.67
CA ASP A 49 7.37 13.31 3.06
C ASP A 49 8.80 13.00 3.47
N ASP A 50 9.70 13.10 2.51
CA ASP A 50 11.14 13.20 2.77
C ASP A 50 11.47 14.67 3.05
N ALA A 51 12.14 14.93 4.16
CA ALA A 51 12.36 16.25 4.68
C ALA A 51 13.81 16.47 5.11
N VAL A 52 14.29 17.71 4.98
CA VAL A 52 15.52 18.16 5.62
C VAL A 52 15.17 18.84 6.93
N ILE A 53 15.84 18.41 8.01
CA ILE A 53 15.72 19.01 9.32
C ILE A 53 17.01 19.73 9.73
N GLU A 54 16.86 20.85 10.41
CA GLU A 54 17.92 21.52 11.16
C GLU A 54 17.83 21.02 12.60
N VAL A 55 18.86 20.32 13.06
CA VAL A 55 18.93 19.79 14.43
C VAL A 55 19.16 20.92 15.42
N LEU A 56 18.29 21.04 16.41
CA LEU A 56 18.42 22.03 17.48
C LEU A 56 19.11 21.43 18.71
N ASP A 57 18.74 20.22 19.09
CA ASP A 57 19.32 19.48 20.22
C ASP A 57 19.35 17.98 19.91
N GLU A 58 20.56 17.41 19.83
CA GLU A 58 20.75 15.97 19.57
C GLU A 58 20.35 15.09 20.75
N LYS A 59 20.51 15.57 21.99
CA LYS A 59 20.17 14.79 23.20
C LYS A 59 18.66 14.72 23.40
N GLU A 60 17.99 15.83 23.16
CA GLU A 60 16.51 15.92 23.26
C GLU A 60 15.82 15.50 21.96
N MET A 61 16.59 15.18 20.89
CA MET A 61 16.07 14.77 19.58
C MET A 61 15.06 15.76 19.02
N THR A 62 15.43 17.06 19.01
CA THR A 62 14.55 18.13 18.52
C THR A 62 15.13 18.86 17.32
N GLY A 63 14.25 19.36 16.44
CA GLY A 63 14.66 20.04 15.22
C GLY A 63 13.58 20.91 14.58
N ASN A 64 13.93 21.52 13.47
CA ASN A 64 12.99 22.23 12.61
C ASN A 64 13.04 21.63 11.21
N ILE A 65 11.89 21.38 10.59
CA ILE A 65 11.82 21.07 9.17
C ILE A 65 12.15 22.34 8.40
N THR A 66 13.18 22.27 7.57
CA THR A 66 13.65 23.40 6.75
C THR A 66 13.26 23.26 5.29
N GLU A 67 13.08 22.01 4.81
CA GLU A 67 12.72 21.72 3.44
C GLU A 67 11.88 20.44 3.36
N ILE A 68 10.91 20.40 2.45
CA ILE A 68 10.20 19.20 2.01
C ILE A 68 10.70 18.87 0.61
N LEU A 69 11.23 17.67 0.44
CA LEU A 69 11.75 17.22 -0.85
C LEU A 69 10.60 16.92 -1.84
N PRO A 70 10.87 16.93 -3.15
CA PRO A 70 9.86 16.66 -4.17
C PRO A 70 9.17 15.30 -3.92
N ARG A 71 7.84 15.30 -3.96
CA ARG A 71 7.02 14.10 -3.79
C ARG A 71 6.99 13.29 -5.06
N LYS A 72 7.10 11.96 -4.94
CA LYS A 72 6.81 11.01 -6.03
C LYS A 72 5.31 10.93 -6.32
N ASN A 73 4.52 10.88 -5.27
CA ASN A 73 3.06 10.85 -5.30
C ASN A 73 2.47 11.41 -4.00
N GLU A 74 1.17 11.71 -4.05
CA GLU A 74 0.40 12.16 -2.91
C GLU A 74 -0.99 11.53 -2.95
N LEU A 75 -1.43 10.93 -1.83
CA LEU A 75 -2.80 10.47 -1.65
C LEU A 75 -3.59 11.49 -0.82
N ILE A 76 -4.85 11.73 -1.23
CA ILE A 76 -5.71 12.71 -0.54
C ILE A 76 -6.39 12.09 0.68
N ARG A 77 -6.74 10.80 0.60
CA ARG A 77 -7.43 10.06 1.68
C ARG A 77 -6.91 8.64 1.77
N PRO A 78 -6.09 8.35 2.77
CA PRO A 78 -5.52 9.27 3.76
C PRO A 78 -4.51 10.23 3.13
N ALA A 79 -4.33 11.42 3.73
CA ALA A 79 -3.31 12.37 3.30
C ALA A 79 -1.92 11.85 3.64
N VAL A 80 -1.21 11.36 2.63
CA VAL A 80 0.13 10.74 2.75
C VAL A 80 0.89 10.93 1.45
N ALA A 81 2.22 11.06 1.54
CA ALA A 81 3.12 11.21 0.40
C ALA A 81 4.07 10.01 0.26
N ASN A 82 4.65 9.88 -0.93
CA ASN A 82 5.75 8.97 -1.24
C ASN A 82 5.46 7.50 -0.90
N ILE A 83 4.27 6.99 -1.27
CA ILE A 83 3.95 5.57 -1.19
C ILE A 83 4.63 4.86 -2.38
N ASP A 84 5.49 3.89 -2.08
CA ASP A 84 6.21 3.11 -3.09
C ASP A 84 5.41 1.90 -3.56
N GLN A 85 4.59 1.30 -2.69
CA GLN A 85 3.76 0.13 -3.02
C GLN A 85 2.60 -0.07 -2.04
N ALA A 86 1.65 -0.93 -2.42
CA ALA A 86 0.57 -1.40 -1.57
C ALA A 86 0.76 -2.89 -1.25
N LEU A 87 0.65 -3.25 0.03
CA LEU A 87 0.51 -4.64 0.48
C LEU A 87 -0.98 -4.94 0.65
N VAL A 88 -1.56 -5.66 -0.30
CA VAL A 88 -2.97 -6.05 -0.25
C VAL A 88 -3.08 -7.40 0.44
N VAL A 89 -3.65 -7.42 1.65
CA VAL A 89 -3.71 -8.61 2.51
C VAL A 89 -5.12 -9.18 2.53
N PHE A 90 -5.22 -10.45 2.18
CA PHE A 90 -6.42 -11.28 2.38
C PHE A 90 -6.07 -12.53 3.19
N ALA A 91 -7.05 -13.14 3.84
CA ALA A 91 -6.83 -14.46 4.43
C ALA A 91 -7.14 -15.52 3.39
N VAL A 92 -6.39 -16.64 3.38
CA VAL A 92 -6.73 -17.81 2.55
C VAL A 92 -8.10 -18.34 2.96
N THR A 93 -8.36 -18.35 4.28
CA THR A 93 -9.63 -18.76 4.88
C THR A 93 -9.90 -17.94 6.15
N LYS A 94 -11.12 -17.88 6.64
CA LYS A 94 -11.56 -17.22 7.89
C LYS A 94 -11.02 -15.78 8.09
N PRO A 95 -11.51 -14.80 7.33
CA PRO A 95 -12.64 -14.87 6.41
C PRO A 95 -12.24 -15.41 5.03
N LYS A 96 -13.15 -16.15 4.36
CA LYS A 96 -12.94 -16.58 2.98
C LYS A 96 -12.78 -15.36 2.08
N PRO A 97 -11.80 -15.34 1.14
CA PRO A 97 -11.60 -14.21 0.24
C PRO A 97 -12.85 -13.97 -0.62
N HIS A 98 -13.19 -12.71 -0.76
CA HIS A 98 -14.19 -12.26 -1.71
C HIS A 98 -13.44 -11.74 -2.94
N TYR A 99 -13.41 -12.53 -4.01
CA TYR A 99 -12.60 -12.25 -5.21
C TYR A 99 -12.89 -10.87 -5.80
N ASN A 100 -14.15 -10.55 -6.02
CA ASN A 100 -14.54 -9.25 -6.55
C ASN A 100 -14.06 -8.06 -5.69
N LEU A 101 -14.11 -8.18 -4.36
CA LEU A 101 -13.55 -7.16 -3.47
C LEU A 101 -12.04 -7.04 -3.64
N LEU A 102 -11.32 -8.16 -3.73
CA LEU A 102 -9.87 -8.16 -3.94
C LEU A 102 -9.53 -7.51 -5.28
N ASP A 103 -10.23 -7.87 -6.35
CA ASP A 103 -10.00 -7.34 -7.68
C ASP A 103 -10.29 -5.84 -7.78
N ARG A 104 -11.27 -5.33 -7.03
CA ARG A 104 -11.50 -3.89 -6.88
C ARG A 104 -10.31 -3.17 -6.20
N PHE A 105 -9.68 -3.81 -5.20
CA PHE A 105 -8.44 -3.27 -4.61
C PHE A 105 -7.34 -3.17 -5.67
N LEU A 106 -7.15 -4.22 -6.46
CA LEU A 106 -6.14 -4.26 -7.51
C LEU A 106 -6.39 -3.17 -8.56
N VAL A 107 -7.60 -3.06 -9.10
CA VAL A 107 -8.00 -2.02 -10.06
C VAL A 107 -7.75 -0.61 -9.51
N MET A 108 -8.04 -0.37 -8.22
CA MET A 108 -7.79 0.94 -7.62
C MET A 108 -6.29 1.26 -7.49
N MET A 109 -5.46 0.27 -7.22
CA MET A 109 -4.00 0.47 -7.13
C MET A 109 -3.40 0.69 -8.53
N GLU A 110 -3.80 -0.11 -9.53
CA GLU A 110 -3.40 0.10 -10.92
C GLU A 110 -3.72 1.52 -11.40
N ARG A 111 -4.96 1.97 -11.15
CA ARG A 111 -5.37 3.33 -11.51
C ARG A 111 -4.52 4.41 -10.86
N LYS A 112 -3.98 4.17 -9.69
CA LYS A 112 -3.11 5.10 -8.95
C LYS A 112 -1.64 4.90 -9.28
N GLU A 113 -1.33 3.98 -10.18
CA GLU A 113 0.04 3.60 -10.54
C GLU A 113 0.87 3.18 -9.30
N ILE A 114 0.21 2.56 -8.31
CA ILE A 114 0.85 2.05 -7.10
C ILE A 114 1.12 0.56 -7.26
N PRO A 115 2.38 0.12 -7.31
CA PRO A 115 2.73 -1.28 -7.37
C PRO A 115 2.11 -2.09 -6.22
N VAL A 116 1.65 -3.31 -6.49
CA VAL A 116 0.99 -4.17 -5.51
C VAL A 116 1.85 -5.38 -5.18
N VAL A 117 1.91 -5.72 -3.89
CA VAL A 117 2.26 -7.05 -3.40
C VAL A 117 0.99 -7.68 -2.83
N LEU A 118 0.59 -8.84 -3.34
CA LEU A 118 -0.60 -9.55 -2.88
C LEU A 118 -0.21 -10.60 -1.84
N CYS A 119 -0.74 -10.48 -0.62
CA CYS A 119 -0.43 -11.34 0.49
C CYS A 119 -1.67 -12.14 0.93
N PHE A 120 -1.58 -13.47 0.87
CA PHE A 120 -2.59 -14.38 1.42
C PHE A 120 -2.13 -14.94 2.77
N ASN A 121 -2.68 -14.41 3.85
CA ASN A 121 -2.31 -14.79 5.21
C ASN A 121 -3.18 -15.94 5.75
N LYS A 122 -2.77 -16.54 6.88
CA LYS A 122 -3.42 -17.63 7.59
C LYS A 122 -3.34 -18.99 6.86
N THR A 123 -2.19 -19.29 6.26
CA THR A 123 -1.91 -20.61 5.67
C THR A 123 -2.01 -21.74 6.70
N ASP A 124 -1.73 -21.45 7.99
CA ASP A 124 -1.78 -22.39 9.12
C ASP A 124 -3.14 -23.07 9.35
N ILE A 125 -4.22 -22.41 8.91
CA ILE A 125 -5.59 -22.95 9.06
C ILE A 125 -6.27 -23.23 7.72
N ALA A 126 -5.54 -23.09 6.62
CA ALA A 126 -6.04 -23.28 5.27
C ALA A 126 -5.78 -24.71 4.78
N SER A 127 -6.66 -25.23 3.95
CA SER A 127 -6.44 -26.50 3.26
C SER A 127 -5.58 -26.31 1.99
N HIS A 128 -4.90 -27.38 1.57
CA HIS A 128 -4.14 -27.34 0.30
C HIS A 128 -4.96 -26.93 -0.91
N PRO A 129 -6.22 -27.39 -1.11
CA PRO A 129 -7.06 -26.93 -2.22
C PRO A 129 -7.35 -25.43 -2.19
N GLU A 130 -7.59 -24.83 -1.02
CA GLU A 130 -7.85 -23.39 -0.90
C GLU A 130 -6.62 -22.56 -1.30
N ILE A 131 -5.42 -23.00 -0.91
CA ILE A 131 -4.16 -22.35 -1.32
C ILE A 131 -3.94 -22.51 -2.82
N ALA A 132 -4.19 -23.71 -3.38
CA ALA A 132 -4.02 -23.99 -4.78
C ALA A 132 -4.94 -23.15 -5.64
N GLU A 133 -6.22 -23.00 -5.26
CA GLU A 133 -7.21 -22.16 -5.95
C GLU A 133 -6.72 -20.71 -6.05
N LEU A 134 -6.28 -20.12 -4.93
CA LEU A 134 -5.78 -18.73 -4.93
C LEU A 134 -4.50 -18.56 -5.75
N LYS A 135 -3.61 -19.56 -5.73
CA LYS A 135 -2.44 -19.57 -6.60
C LYS A 135 -2.83 -19.58 -8.07
N GLU A 136 -3.78 -20.44 -8.45
CA GLU A 136 -4.26 -20.54 -9.83
C GLU A 136 -4.89 -19.21 -10.31
N VAL A 137 -5.71 -18.56 -9.46
CA VAL A 137 -6.38 -17.29 -9.82
C VAL A 137 -5.39 -16.14 -9.98
N TYR A 138 -4.41 -15.99 -9.06
CA TYR A 138 -3.60 -14.77 -8.98
C TYR A 138 -2.15 -14.92 -9.46
N THR A 139 -1.63 -16.14 -9.63
CA THR A 139 -0.32 -16.34 -10.26
C THR A 139 -0.46 -16.09 -11.76
N GLY A 140 0.24 -15.10 -12.27
CA GLY A 140 0.13 -14.70 -13.69
C GLY A 140 -0.68 -13.43 -13.92
N CYS A 141 -1.34 -12.87 -12.88
CA CYS A 141 -2.03 -11.57 -12.98
C CYS A 141 -1.07 -10.36 -12.97
N GLY A 142 0.25 -10.57 -13.01
CA GLY A 142 1.23 -9.49 -13.02
C GLY A 142 1.67 -8.99 -11.65
N TYR A 143 1.16 -9.56 -10.55
CA TYR A 143 1.52 -9.16 -9.19
C TYR A 143 2.44 -10.18 -8.51
N PRO A 144 3.42 -9.74 -7.69
CA PRO A 144 4.05 -10.60 -6.69
C PRO A 144 2.99 -11.14 -5.72
N VAL A 145 2.93 -12.47 -5.55
CA VAL A 145 2.00 -13.14 -4.65
C VAL A 145 2.77 -13.89 -3.59
N ILE A 146 2.46 -13.64 -2.31
CA ILE A 146 3.07 -14.32 -1.17
C ILE A 146 1.98 -14.95 -0.29
N PHE A 147 2.25 -16.14 0.21
CA PHE A 147 1.42 -16.87 1.18
C PHE A 147 2.11 -16.88 2.53
N THR A 148 1.43 -16.44 3.59
CA THR A 148 2.02 -16.27 4.92
C THR A 148 1.16 -16.90 6.01
N SER A 149 1.79 -17.25 7.13
CA SER A 149 1.13 -17.42 8.41
C SER A 149 1.75 -16.48 9.43
N ALA A 150 1.01 -15.46 9.84
CA ALA A 150 1.46 -14.61 10.93
C ALA A 150 1.50 -15.34 12.28
N LYS A 151 0.76 -16.43 12.44
CA LYS A 151 0.71 -17.21 13.66
C LYS A 151 1.91 -18.14 13.79
N GLU A 152 2.30 -18.79 12.70
CA GLU A 152 3.42 -19.75 12.66
C GLU A 152 4.70 -19.09 12.11
N GLU A 153 4.69 -17.76 11.89
CA GLU A 153 5.78 -16.94 11.35
C GLU A 153 6.30 -17.42 9.97
N GLU A 154 5.42 -18.09 9.20
CA GLU A 154 5.76 -18.66 7.90
C GLU A 154 5.86 -17.57 6.84
N ASN A 155 6.96 -17.58 6.05
CA ASN A 155 7.27 -16.66 4.95
C ASN A 155 7.36 -15.18 5.35
N ILE A 156 7.57 -14.87 6.65
CA ILE A 156 7.70 -13.49 7.13
C ILE A 156 9.00 -12.84 6.63
N SER A 157 10.10 -13.59 6.57
CA SER A 157 11.37 -13.10 6.03
C SER A 157 11.28 -12.76 4.55
N GLU A 158 10.55 -13.54 3.74
CA GLU A 158 10.28 -13.24 2.33
C GLU A 158 9.43 -11.97 2.21
N LEU A 159 8.36 -11.86 3.00
CA LEU A 159 7.52 -10.66 3.06
C LEU A 159 8.37 -9.44 3.39
N LYS A 160 9.24 -9.52 4.41
CA LYS A 160 10.16 -8.42 4.80
C LYS A 160 11.07 -8.01 3.64
N SER A 161 11.57 -8.97 2.87
CA SER A 161 12.41 -8.69 1.70
C SER A 161 11.67 -7.91 0.61
N LEU A 162 10.38 -8.21 0.38
CA LEU A 162 9.52 -7.48 -0.56
C LEU A 162 9.23 -6.04 -0.12
N LEU A 163 9.28 -5.77 1.20
CA LEU A 163 8.99 -4.47 1.80
C LEU A 163 10.25 -3.62 2.05
N LYS A 164 11.45 -4.20 1.90
CA LYS A 164 12.72 -3.54 2.23
C LYS A 164 12.94 -2.27 1.40
N GLY A 165 13.34 -1.18 2.08
CA GLY A 165 13.64 0.11 1.46
C GLY A 165 12.42 0.84 0.88
N LYS A 166 11.20 0.48 1.30
CA LYS A 166 9.96 1.01 0.71
C LYS A 166 9.00 1.53 1.77
N THR A 167 8.23 2.53 1.37
CA THR A 167 7.05 3.00 2.11
C THR A 167 5.83 2.25 1.58
N THR A 168 5.30 1.33 2.38
CA THR A 168 4.22 0.41 1.99
C THR A 168 2.92 0.77 2.68
N SER A 169 1.86 0.98 1.89
CA SER A 169 0.49 1.09 2.40
C SER A 169 -0.10 -0.31 2.54
N ILE A 170 -0.61 -0.68 3.74
CA ILE A 170 -1.28 -1.98 3.92
C ILE A 170 -2.78 -1.83 3.78
N ALA A 171 -3.40 -2.69 2.98
CA ALA A 171 -4.82 -2.68 2.69
C ALA A 171 -5.42 -4.09 2.81
N GLY A 172 -6.73 -4.17 2.97
CA GLY A 172 -7.47 -5.45 3.04
C GLY A 172 -8.58 -5.43 4.09
N PRO A 173 -9.51 -6.40 4.05
CA PRO A 173 -10.65 -6.46 4.93
C PRO A 173 -10.29 -6.67 6.41
N SER A 174 -11.27 -6.49 7.29
CA SER A 174 -11.08 -6.77 8.72
C SER A 174 -10.87 -8.27 8.96
N GLY A 175 -10.05 -8.59 9.95
CA GLY A 175 -9.86 -9.97 10.41
C GLY A 175 -8.91 -10.83 9.56
N VAL A 176 -8.25 -10.29 8.51
CA VAL A 176 -7.28 -11.04 7.68
C VAL A 176 -5.89 -11.17 8.32
N GLY A 177 -5.63 -10.45 9.43
CA GLY A 177 -4.37 -10.54 10.17
C GLY A 177 -3.36 -9.42 9.87
N LYS A 178 -3.79 -8.28 9.30
CA LYS A 178 -2.90 -7.12 9.03
C LYS A 178 -2.11 -6.69 10.26
N SER A 179 -2.78 -6.47 11.39
CA SER A 179 -2.12 -6.05 12.64
C SER A 179 -1.14 -7.09 13.17
N SER A 180 -1.42 -8.38 12.98
CA SER A 180 -0.49 -9.46 13.37
C SER A 180 0.78 -9.42 12.52
N LEU A 181 0.64 -9.25 11.20
CA LEU A 181 1.79 -9.09 10.28
C LEU A 181 2.62 -7.84 10.64
N ILE A 182 1.98 -6.70 10.87
CA ILE A 182 2.66 -5.45 11.26
C ILE A 182 3.44 -5.66 12.56
N ASN A 183 2.81 -6.29 13.56
CA ASN A 183 3.47 -6.54 14.86
C ASN A 183 4.70 -7.44 14.72
N LEU A 184 4.65 -8.48 13.89
CA LEU A 184 5.82 -9.33 13.62
C LEU A 184 6.94 -8.55 12.94
N LEU A 185 6.63 -7.82 11.88
CA LEU A 185 7.60 -6.99 11.16
C LEU A 185 8.23 -5.91 12.06
N GLN A 186 7.46 -5.35 13.00
CA GLN A 186 7.93 -4.34 13.96
C GLN A 186 8.73 -4.95 15.11
N SER A 187 8.39 -6.15 15.60
CA SER A 187 9.09 -6.78 16.74
C SER A 187 10.54 -7.09 16.42
N GLU A 188 10.83 -7.49 15.20
CA GLU A 188 12.21 -7.73 14.76
C GLU A 188 13.07 -6.45 14.84
N VAL A 189 12.53 -5.31 14.41
CA VAL A 189 13.24 -4.01 14.53
C VAL A 189 13.49 -3.62 15.97
N LYS A 190 12.52 -3.87 16.85
CA LYS A 190 12.68 -3.61 18.31
C LYS A 190 13.76 -4.50 18.94
N MET A 191 13.92 -5.72 18.45
CA MET A 191 14.98 -6.63 18.90
C MET A 191 16.38 -6.20 18.42
N GLU A 192 16.48 -5.72 17.17
CA GLU A 192 17.75 -5.25 16.59
C GLU A 192 18.23 -3.92 17.20
N THR A 193 17.34 -3.00 17.52
CA THR A 193 17.67 -1.61 17.94
C THR A 193 17.63 -1.36 19.45
N GLY A 194 17.17 -2.27 20.25
CA GLY A 194 17.32 -2.34 21.72
C GLY A 194 16.75 -1.18 22.57
N SER A 195 16.30 -0.03 22.05
CA SER A 195 15.95 1.10 22.91
C SER A 195 14.98 2.20 22.42
N ILE A 196 14.45 2.15 21.21
CA ILE A 196 13.74 3.32 20.64
C ILE A 196 12.27 3.48 21.13
N SER A 197 11.68 2.51 21.83
CA SER A 197 10.22 2.42 21.98
C SER A 197 9.59 3.16 23.18
N LYS A 198 10.33 3.76 24.10
CA LYS A 198 9.74 4.27 25.37
C LYS A 198 8.96 5.59 25.27
N LYS A 199 9.14 6.40 24.22
CA LYS A 199 8.42 7.68 24.03
C LYS A 199 7.17 7.61 23.14
N ILE A 200 7.04 6.56 22.32
CA ILE A 200 5.97 6.48 21.31
C ILE A 200 4.72 5.72 21.80
N ASP A 201 4.84 4.95 22.87
CA ASP A 201 3.79 4.03 23.38
C ASP A 201 2.64 4.70 24.17
N ARG A 202 2.51 6.03 24.15
CA ARG A 202 1.43 6.77 24.82
C ARG A 202 0.38 7.32 23.86
N GLY A 203 -0.32 6.45 23.15
CA GLY A 203 -1.45 6.87 22.34
C GLY A 203 -2.39 5.69 22.03
N LYS A 204 -3.34 5.42 22.94
CA LYS A 204 -4.45 4.52 22.65
C LYS A 204 -5.13 4.95 21.34
N HIS A 205 -5.29 3.98 20.45
CA HIS A 205 -6.02 4.02 19.19
C HIS A 205 -7.21 4.99 19.18
N THR A 206 -7.01 6.17 18.62
CA THR A 206 -8.09 7.01 18.09
C THR A 206 -7.78 7.30 16.62
N THR A 207 -8.49 6.64 15.79
CA THR A 207 -8.44 6.43 14.35
C THR A 207 -8.62 7.72 13.51
N ARG A 208 -7.69 8.68 13.52
CA ARG A 208 -7.78 9.87 12.64
C ARG A 208 -6.45 10.43 12.13
N HIS A 209 -5.32 9.88 12.50
CA HIS A 209 -4.02 10.37 12.04
C HIS A 209 -3.27 9.29 11.30
N SER A 210 -2.80 9.60 10.08
CA SER A 210 -1.88 8.74 9.35
C SER A 210 -0.56 8.66 10.13
N GLU A 211 -0.01 7.47 10.28
CA GLU A 211 1.27 7.21 10.92
C GLU A 211 2.01 6.11 10.15
N LEU A 212 3.30 6.31 9.92
CA LEU A 212 4.20 5.29 9.38
C LEU A 212 4.87 4.53 10.52
N ILE A 213 4.78 3.22 10.47
CA ILE A 213 5.45 2.30 11.39
C ILE A 213 6.77 1.91 10.76
N VAL A 214 7.87 2.11 11.47
CA VAL A 214 9.20 1.67 11.04
C VAL A 214 9.29 0.15 11.19
N ILE A 215 9.62 -0.55 10.11
CA ILE A 215 9.77 -2.01 10.06
C ILE A 215 11.16 -2.46 9.61
N GLY A 216 12.06 -1.53 9.42
CA GLY A 216 13.44 -1.76 9.01
C GLY A 216 14.10 -0.46 8.61
N GLU A 217 15.35 -0.55 8.21
CA GLU A 217 16.09 0.57 7.65
C GLU A 217 15.38 1.06 6.38
N GLU A 218 15.01 2.35 6.35
CA GLU A 218 14.23 2.98 5.29
C GLU A 218 12.95 2.22 4.87
N SER A 219 12.45 1.35 5.73
CA SER A 219 11.29 0.50 5.46
C SER A 219 10.14 0.87 6.38
N TYR A 220 9.00 1.22 5.79
CA TYR A 220 7.86 1.76 6.52
C TYR A 220 6.55 1.09 6.10
N ILE A 221 5.66 0.88 7.09
CA ILE A 221 4.28 0.46 6.82
C ILE A 221 3.32 1.52 7.33
N MET A 222 2.31 1.81 6.53
CA MET A 222 1.16 2.60 6.94
C MET A 222 -0.07 1.72 7.02
N ASP A 223 -0.65 1.61 8.22
CA ASP A 223 -1.99 1.03 8.36
C ASP A 223 -3.01 2.09 7.91
N THR A 224 -3.64 1.84 6.80
CA THR A 224 -4.67 2.72 6.25
C THR A 224 -6.06 2.26 6.68
N PRO A 225 -6.62 2.79 7.78
CA PRO A 225 -8.02 2.61 8.05
C PRO A 225 -8.83 3.38 6.99
N GLY A 226 -9.60 2.71 6.17
CA GLY A 226 -10.53 3.38 5.27
C GLY A 226 -10.56 2.95 3.80
N PHE A 227 -9.83 1.95 3.39
CA PHE A 227 -10.10 1.29 2.10
C PHE A 227 -11.38 0.45 2.09
N GLY A 228 -12.29 0.68 3.06
CA GLY A 228 -13.53 -0.07 3.19
C GLY A 228 -14.65 0.31 2.21
N SER A 229 -14.51 1.43 1.50
CA SER A 229 -15.49 1.88 0.48
C SER A 229 -14.81 1.91 -0.88
N LEU A 230 -14.64 0.73 -1.47
CA LEU A 230 -14.03 0.56 -2.78
C LEU A 230 -15.09 0.74 -3.87
N TYR A 231 -15.46 1.97 -4.10
CA TYR A 231 -16.26 2.28 -5.29
C TYR A 231 -15.33 2.45 -6.49
N VAL A 232 -15.49 1.56 -7.47
CA VAL A 232 -14.90 1.69 -8.82
C VAL A 232 -15.67 2.82 -9.52
N ASN A 233 -15.47 4.08 -9.11
CA ASN A 233 -16.46 5.13 -9.41
C ASN A 233 -15.95 6.33 -10.19
N ASP A 234 -14.63 6.46 -10.38
CA ASP A 234 -14.06 7.73 -10.87
C ASP A 234 -13.34 7.60 -12.21
N PHE A 235 -13.67 6.59 -13.03
CA PHE A 235 -13.11 6.40 -14.38
C PHE A 235 -14.18 5.84 -15.33
N GLU A 236 -13.92 5.94 -16.62
CA GLU A 236 -14.83 5.47 -17.67
C GLU A 236 -14.71 3.95 -17.83
N LYS A 237 -15.80 3.28 -18.21
CA LYS A 237 -15.82 1.83 -18.35
C LYS A 237 -14.82 1.32 -19.41
N GLU A 238 -14.51 2.16 -20.40
CA GLU A 238 -13.55 1.88 -21.47
C GLU A 238 -12.11 1.76 -20.95
N ASP A 239 -11.82 2.41 -19.80
CA ASP A 239 -10.48 2.39 -19.18
C ASP A 239 -10.27 1.16 -18.29
N LEU A 240 -11.34 0.47 -17.88
CA LEU A 240 -11.25 -0.64 -16.93
C LEU A 240 -10.29 -1.75 -17.40
N LYS A 241 -10.25 -2.05 -18.68
CA LYS A 241 -9.39 -3.08 -19.26
C LYS A 241 -7.89 -2.84 -19.02
N TYR A 242 -7.47 -1.59 -18.91
CA TYR A 242 -6.08 -1.21 -18.65
C TYR A 242 -5.66 -1.46 -17.19
N TYR A 243 -6.61 -1.71 -16.29
CA TYR A 243 -6.37 -2.01 -14.89
C TYR A 243 -6.41 -3.53 -14.57
N PHE A 244 -6.35 -4.35 -15.63
CA PHE A 244 -6.17 -5.80 -15.55
C PHE A 244 -4.87 -6.15 -16.30
N PRO A 245 -3.70 -6.18 -15.62
CA PRO A 245 -2.40 -6.35 -16.26
C PRO A 245 -2.29 -7.61 -17.11
N GLU A 246 -3.03 -8.67 -16.74
CA GLU A 246 -3.10 -9.92 -17.51
C GLU A 246 -3.76 -9.79 -18.88
N PHE A 247 -4.46 -8.69 -19.18
CA PHE A 247 -5.01 -8.40 -20.50
C PHE A 247 -3.99 -7.78 -21.45
N THR A 248 -2.96 -7.13 -20.89
CA THR A 248 -1.92 -6.40 -21.65
C THR A 248 -1.27 -7.24 -22.77
N PRO A 249 -0.92 -8.54 -22.57
CA PRO A 249 -0.34 -9.36 -23.64
C PRO A 249 -1.25 -9.57 -24.85
N PHE A 250 -2.56 -9.35 -24.70
CA PHE A 250 -3.57 -9.55 -25.74
C PHE A 250 -4.08 -8.24 -26.35
N GLU A 251 -3.56 -7.10 -25.90
CA GLU A 251 -3.94 -5.79 -26.40
C GLU A 251 -3.57 -5.65 -27.88
N GLY A 252 -4.48 -5.09 -28.68
CA GLY A 252 -4.32 -4.94 -30.12
C GLY A 252 -4.46 -6.22 -30.93
N GLN A 253 -4.68 -7.39 -30.32
CA GLN A 253 -4.87 -8.67 -31.02
C GLN A 253 -6.35 -8.99 -31.33
N CYS A 254 -7.29 -8.21 -30.77
CA CYS A 254 -8.71 -8.37 -31.05
C CYS A 254 -9.06 -7.98 -32.47
N LYS A 255 -10.08 -8.63 -33.05
CA LYS A 255 -10.59 -8.32 -34.39
C LYS A 255 -11.05 -6.86 -34.54
N PHE A 256 -11.53 -6.23 -33.48
CA PHE A 256 -12.06 -4.86 -33.48
C PHE A 256 -11.18 -3.93 -32.68
N ASN A 257 -10.86 -2.78 -33.25
CA ASN A 257 -10.18 -1.71 -32.50
C ASN A 257 -11.10 -1.19 -31.38
N GLY A 258 -10.54 -0.92 -30.21
CA GLY A 258 -11.29 -0.44 -29.05
C GLY A 258 -12.20 -1.49 -28.41
N CYS A 259 -11.89 -2.78 -28.59
CA CYS A 259 -12.61 -3.88 -27.97
C CYS A 259 -12.67 -3.72 -26.44
N ASP A 260 -13.89 -3.80 -25.90
CA ASP A 260 -14.11 -3.80 -24.43
C ASP A 260 -14.05 -5.22 -23.83
N HIS A 261 -13.76 -6.22 -24.65
CA HIS A 261 -13.64 -7.64 -24.28
C HIS A 261 -14.92 -8.24 -23.65
N ILE A 262 -16.09 -7.68 -23.93
CA ILE A 262 -17.41 -8.11 -23.38
C ILE A 262 -18.22 -8.89 -24.42
N HIS A 263 -18.62 -8.22 -25.51
CA HIS A 263 -19.56 -8.77 -26.49
C HIS A 263 -18.94 -9.06 -27.88
N GLU A 264 -17.76 -8.49 -28.14
CA GLU A 264 -17.14 -8.50 -29.45
C GLU A 264 -16.73 -9.92 -29.87
N PRO A 265 -17.04 -10.37 -31.09
CA PRO A 265 -16.54 -11.63 -31.61
C PRO A 265 -15.07 -11.51 -32.04
N GLY A 266 -14.31 -12.61 -31.93
CA GLY A 266 -12.86 -12.61 -32.23
C GLY A 266 -12.09 -11.72 -31.26
N CYS A 267 -12.38 -11.85 -29.96
CA CYS A 267 -11.73 -11.14 -28.88
C CYS A 267 -10.60 -12.00 -28.32
N ALA A 268 -9.35 -11.54 -28.44
CA ALA A 268 -8.18 -12.27 -27.96
C ALA A 268 -8.17 -12.49 -26.43
N VAL A 269 -8.73 -11.57 -25.65
CA VAL A 269 -8.88 -11.75 -24.20
C VAL A 269 -9.85 -12.88 -23.88
N LYS A 270 -11.01 -12.98 -24.58
CA LYS A 270 -11.96 -14.08 -24.36
C LYS A 270 -11.38 -15.42 -24.79
N GLU A 271 -10.66 -15.46 -25.89
CA GLU A 271 -9.93 -16.66 -26.33
C GLU A 271 -8.88 -17.07 -25.30
N ALA A 272 -8.14 -16.11 -24.72
CA ALA A 272 -7.19 -16.38 -23.65
C ALA A 272 -7.84 -16.93 -22.35
N VAL A 273 -9.09 -16.52 -22.06
CA VAL A 273 -9.87 -17.10 -20.95
C VAL A 273 -10.27 -18.55 -21.26
N GLU A 274 -10.74 -18.82 -22.49
CA GLU A 274 -11.09 -20.18 -22.93
C GLU A 274 -9.88 -21.13 -22.93
N GLU A 275 -8.69 -20.60 -23.24
CA GLU A 275 -7.42 -21.33 -23.19
C GLU A 275 -6.81 -21.45 -21.78
N GLY A 276 -7.42 -20.82 -20.76
CA GLY A 276 -6.91 -20.81 -19.38
C GLY A 276 -5.68 -19.94 -19.14
N LYS A 277 -5.31 -19.06 -20.09
CA LYS A 277 -4.22 -18.08 -19.93
C LYS A 277 -4.62 -16.92 -19.02
N ILE A 278 -5.91 -16.60 -18.99
CA ILE A 278 -6.54 -15.66 -18.06
C ILE A 278 -7.53 -16.47 -17.22
N HIS A 279 -7.45 -16.36 -15.91
CA HIS A 279 -8.34 -17.11 -15.04
C HIS A 279 -9.79 -16.60 -15.16
N LYS A 280 -10.75 -17.52 -15.22
CA LYS A 280 -12.16 -17.22 -15.43
C LYS A 280 -12.74 -16.28 -14.36
N ILE A 281 -12.38 -16.45 -13.07
CA ILE A 281 -12.84 -15.60 -11.97
C ILE A 281 -12.42 -14.13 -12.23
N ARG A 282 -11.19 -13.89 -12.64
CA ARG A 282 -10.70 -12.54 -12.93
C ARG A 282 -11.49 -11.87 -14.06
N TYR A 283 -11.78 -12.64 -15.12
CA TYR A 283 -12.59 -12.15 -16.23
C TYR A 283 -14.06 -11.93 -15.83
N GLU A 284 -14.64 -12.78 -14.97
CA GLU A 284 -16.00 -12.58 -14.42
C GLU A 284 -16.08 -11.30 -13.59
N ASP A 285 -15.10 -11.05 -12.72
CA ASP A 285 -15.01 -9.82 -11.92
C ASP A 285 -14.82 -8.58 -12.81
N TYR A 286 -14.02 -8.67 -13.88
CA TYR A 286 -13.92 -7.62 -14.91
C TYR A 286 -15.27 -7.30 -15.53
N THR A 287 -16.00 -8.32 -15.96
CA THR A 287 -17.32 -8.14 -16.63
C THR A 287 -18.36 -7.57 -15.69
N GLU A 288 -18.33 -7.94 -14.39
CA GLU A 288 -19.21 -7.38 -13.38
C GLU A 288 -18.90 -5.90 -13.15
N MET A 289 -17.64 -5.53 -12.92
CA MET A 289 -17.23 -4.12 -12.77
C MET A 289 -17.54 -3.27 -14.00
N TYR A 290 -17.33 -3.81 -15.21
CA TYR A 290 -17.70 -3.13 -16.46
C TYR A 290 -19.19 -2.85 -16.53
N ARG A 291 -20.03 -3.82 -16.15
CA ARG A 291 -21.50 -3.64 -16.11
C ARG A 291 -21.92 -2.56 -15.14
N GLU A 292 -21.37 -2.56 -13.93
CA GLU A 292 -21.64 -1.52 -12.93
C GLU A 292 -21.27 -0.12 -13.47
N LEU A 293 -20.12 0.03 -14.10
CA LEU A 293 -19.71 1.31 -14.70
C LEU A 293 -20.64 1.74 -15.83
N LYS A 294 -21.11 0.79 -16.66
CA LYS A 294 -22.04 1.04 -17.76
C LYS A 294 -23.43 1.48 -17.28
N GLU A 295 -23.92 0.87 -16.21
CA GLU A 295 -25.25 1.13 -15.63
C GLU A 295 -25.30 2.42 -14.80
N ARG A 296 -24.13 2.98 -14.48
CA ARG A 296 -24.02 4.18 -13.69
C ARG A 296 -24.65 5.37 -14.40
N LYS A 297 -25.69 5.94 -13.79
CA LYS A 297 -26.28 7.19 -14.27
C LYS A 297 -25.28 8.33 -14.04
N ARG A 298 -24.88 8.99 -15.11
CA ARG A 298 -24.18 10.28 -15.02
C ARG A 298 -25.17 11.31 -14.49
N TYR A 299 -24.97 11.76 -13.25
CA TYR A 299 -25.68 12.91 -12.70
C TYR A 299 -24.86 14.18 -12.93
#